data_c5a630094ca17b2fe24856ae77a62f37
#
_entry.id   c5a630094ca17b2fe24856ae77a62f37
#
_cell.length_a   1.000
_cell.length_b   1.000
_cell.length_c   1.000
_cell.angle_alpha   90.00
_cell.angle_beta   90.00
_cell.angle_gamma   90.00
#
_symmetry.space_group_name_H-M   'P 1'
#
loop_
_entity.id
_entity.type
_entity.pdbx_description
1 polymer ?
#
loop_
_entity_poly.entity_id
_entity_poly.type
_entity_poly.pdbx_seq_one_letter_code
_entity_poly.pdbx_strand_id
1 'polypeptide(L)'
;GLGDVYKRQLHDYGPMPVCGGTAAKYYPDGQSMFADMLPALQGAQHSIYVESFIIGMGEMWGQIHEILRRKAAAGLDVRVIYDDAGCLSLLPHNYAEMMRADGIRAFSFNRCVPVLNLVMNNRDHRKIMVIDGQIAFTGGVNLADEYINKIVRFGYWKDSGVRLDGPGAASLANIFLTFWKAKYPDEDLDAGCDLPAAVPVETDCLVQPLS
;
A
#
# COMPACT_ATOMS: atom_id res chain seq x y z
N GLY A 1 20.14 24.26 13.89
CA GLY A 1 19.68 25.13 12.77
C GLY A 1 18.17 25.01 12.56
N LEU A 2 17.58 25.83 11.67
CA LEU A 2 16.13 25.76 11.33
C LEU A 2 15.67 24.35 10.98
N GLY A 3 16.51 23.57 10.27
CA GLY A 3 16.22 22.18 9.95
C GLY A 3 16.01 21.27 11.17
N ASP A 4 16.70 21.53 12.27
CA ASP A 4 16.56 20.72 13.51
C ASP A 4 15.26 21.05 14.25
N VAL A 5 14.77 22.29 14.12
CA VAL A 5 13.48 22.72 14.69
C VAL A 5 12.34 22.03 13.95
N TYR A 6 12.36 21.99 12.62
CA TYR A 6 11.34 21.29 11.82
C TYR A 6 11.35 19.79 12.08
N LYS A 7 12.52 19.16 12.19
CA LYS A 7 12.63 17.72 12.53
C LYS A 7 12.01 17.42 13.90
N ARG A 8 12.25 18.27 14.91
CA ARG A 8 11.62 18.11 16.23
C ARG A 8 10.11 18.30 16.18
N GLN A 9 9.64 19.35 15.49
CA GLN A 9 8.20 19.58 15.33
C GLN A 9 7.50 18.39 14.65
N LEU A 10 8.07 17.84 13.58
CA LEU A 10 7.53 16.67 12.93
C LEU A 10 7.55 15.44 13.84
N HIS A 11 8.60 15.26 14.65
CA HIS A 11 8.68 14.18 15.63
C HIS A 11 7.66 14.32 16.75
N ASP A 12 7.47 15.53 17.27
CA ASP A 12 6.65 15.79 18.46
C ASP A 12 5.14 15.86 18.12
N TYR A 13 4.79 16.26 16.89
CA TYR A 13 3.40 16.48 16.45
C TYR A 13 2.93 15.54 15.35
N GLY A 14 3.82 14.77 14.72
CA GLY A 14 3.46 13.79 13.71
C GLY A 14 2.89 12.51 14.35
N PRO A 15 1.87 11.88 13.74
CA PRO A 15 1.31 10.64 14.27
C PRO A 15 2.27 9.43 14.21
N MET A 16 3.32 9.54 13.41
CA MET A 16 4.34 8.50 13.24
C MET A 16 5.75 9.05 13.57
N PRO A 17 6.63 8.20 14.11
CA PRO A 17 8.00 8.62 14.42
C PRO A 17 8.81 8.93 13.17
N VAL A 18 9.81 9.79 13.31
CA VAL A 18 10.85 9.97 12.30
C VAL A 18 11.78 8.76 12.33
N CYS A 19 11.91 8.06 11.21
CA CYS A 19 12.73 6.87 11.05
C CYS A 19 14.04 7.22 10.34
N GLY A 20 15.17 6.99 10.99
CA GLY A 20 16.47 6.88 10.34
C GLY A 20 16.73 5.47 9.81
N GLY A 21 17.85 5.26 9.14
CA GLY A 21 18.22 3.94 8.61
C GLY A 21 17.28 3.41 7.54
N THR A 22 16.62 4.30 6.81
CA THR A 22 15.68 3.97 5.72
C THR A 22 16.21 4.52 4.41
N ALA A 23 16.54 3.64 3.46
CA ALA A 23 16.87 4.08 2.11
C ALA A 23 15.60 4.44 1.34
N ALA A 24 15.68 5.50 0.52
CA ALA A 24 14.59 5.94 -0.33
C ALA A 24 15.01 5.96 -1.80
N LYS A 25 14.22 5.33 -2.68
CA LYS A 25 14.39 5.34 -4.12
C LYS A 25 13.19 6.03 -4.78
N TYR A 26 13.46 7.10 -5.53
CA TYR A 26 12.43 7.81 -6.29
C TYR A 26 12.19 7.18 -7.66
N TYR A 27 10.93 7.12 -8.09
CA TYR A 27 10.51 6.72 -9.42
C TYR A 27 9.81 7.89 -10.13
N PRO A 28 10.31 8.28 -11.33
CA PRO A 28 9.71 9.38 -12.09
C PRO A 28 8.41 8.99 -12.81
N ASP A 29 8.08 7.70 -12.86
CA ASP A 29 6.91 7.14 -13.53
C ASP A 29 6.47 5.80 -12.94
N GLY A 30 5.24 5.40 -13.25
CA GLY A 30 4.65 4.14 -12.77
C GLY A 30 5.30 2.90 -13.39
N GLN A 31 5.85 2.98 -14.58
CA GLN A 31 6.47 1.85 -15.27
C GLN A 31 7.72 1.38 -14.54
N SER A 32 8.62 2.32 -14.18
CA SER A 32 9.84 2.02 -13.42
C SER A 32 9.53 1.54 -12.01
N MET A 33 8.50 2.10 -11.37
CA MET A 33 8.04 1.64 -10.07
C MET A 33 7.47 0.22 -10.13
N PHE A 34 6.62 -0.07 -11.11
CA PHE A 34 6.02 -1.39 -11.30
C PHE A 34 7.08 -2.48 -11.57
N ALA A 35 8.10 -2.16 -12.38
CA ALA A 35 9.20 -3.07 -12.66
C ALA A 35 9.94 -3.52 -11.38
N ASP A 36 10.05 -2.63 -10.38
CA ASP A 36 10.66 -2.96 -9.09
C ASP A 36 9.68 -3.60 -8.08
N MET A 37 8.37 -3.34 -8.20
CA MET A 37 7.35 -3.96 -7.35
C MET A 37 7.30 -5.47 -7.53
N LEU A 38 7.36 -5.97 -8.77
CA LEU A 38 7.20 -7.39 -9.06
C LEU A 38 8.26 -8.26 -8.38
N PRO A 39 9.59 -7.99 -8.52
CA PRO A 39 10.61 -8.78 -7.83
C PRO A 39 10.53 -8.64 -6.29
N ALA A 40 10.15 -7.46 -5.78
CA ALA A 40 9.96 -7.27 -4.35
C ALA A 40 8.81 -8.15 -3.80
N LEU A 41 7.66 -8.16 -4.48
CA LEU A 41 6.53 -9.03 -4.13
C LEU A 41 6.88 -10.52 -4.23
N GLN A 42 7.63 -10.90 -5.27
CA GLN A 42 8.11 -12.29 -5.42
C GLN A 42 9.05 -12.70 -4.29
N GLY A 43 9.83 -11.76 -3.76
CA GLY A 43 10.76 -11.95 -2.65
C GLY A 43 10.11 -12.08 -1.26
N ALA A 44 8.84 -11.72 -1.10
CA ALA A 44 8.13 -11.74 0.19
C ALA A 44 8.21 -13.10 0.90
N GLN A 45 8.45 -13.07 2.24
CA GLN A 45 8.61 -14.24 3.07
C GLN A 45 7.57 -14.35 4.20
N HIS A 46 6.99 -13.23 4.64
CA HIS A 46 6.09 -13.15 5.80
C HIS A 46 4.75 -12.52 5.47
N SER A 47 4.76 -11.32 4.89
CA SER A 47 3.53 -10.56 4.70
C SER A 47 3.56 -9.66 3.47
N ILE A 48 2.37 -9.39 2.91
CA ILE A 48 2.17 -8.38 1.87
C ILE A 48 0.90 -7.61 2.19
N TYR A 49 1.03 -6.28 2.35
CA TYR A 49 -0.10 -5.38 2.58
C TYR A 49 -0.23 -4.40 1.42
N VAL A 50 -1.41 -4.34 0.84
CA VAL A 50 -1.71 -3.47 -0.31
C VAL A 50 -2.92 -2.60 0.00
N GLU A 51 -2.78 -1.30 -0.11
CA GLU A 51 -3.84 -0.30 -0.01
C GLU A 51 -3.79 0.59 -1.25
N SER A 52 -4.90 0.71 -1.98
CA SER A 52 -4.94 1.51 -3.20
C SER A 52 -6.31 2.15 -3.41
N PHE A 53 -6.32 3.41 -3.85
CA PHE A 53 -7.56 4.07 -4.23
C PHE A 53 -8.18 3.46 -5.49
N ILE A 54 -7.37 3.16 -6.50
CA ILE A 54 -7.81 2.53 -7.74
C ILE A 54 -7.09 1.20 -7.94
N ILE A 55 -7.88 0.15 -8.17
CA ILE A 55 -7.43 -1.12 -8.73
C ILE A 55 -8.23 -1.35 -10.01
N GLY A 56 -7.56 -1.61 -11.13
CA GLY A 56 -8.18 -1.90 -12.41
C GLY A 56 -7.75 -3.25 -12.95
N MET A 57 -8.73 -4.03 -13.43
CA MET A 57 -8.42 -5.30 -14.12
C MET A 57 -7.58 -5.02 -15.37
N GLY A 58 -6.41 -5.65 -15.46
CA GLY A 58 -5.46 -5.44 -16.54
C GLY A 58 -4.15 -6.17 -16.30
N GLU A 59 -3.11 -5.78 -17.05
CA GLU A 59 -1.79 -6.42 -16.96
C GLU A 59 -1.11 -6.13 -15.62
N MET A 60 -1.12 -4.87 -15.17
CA MET A 60 -0.47 -4.48 -13.92
C MET A 60 -1.06 -5.22 -12.72
N TRP A 61 -2.37 -5.08 -12.51
CA TRP A 61 -3.02 -5.74 -11.40
C TRP A 61 -3.04 -7.26 -11.54
N GLY A 62 -3.21 -7.79 -12.74
CA GLY A 62 -3.21 -9.24 -12.97
C GLY A 62 -1.91 -9.91 -12.55
N GLN A 63 -0.76 -9.30 -12.85
CA GLN A 63 0.55 -9.81 -12.40
C GLN A 63 0.72 -9.71 -10.88
N ILE A 64 0.32 -8.59 -10.27
CA ILE A 64 0.35 -8.40 -8.82
C ILE A 64 -0.56 -9.44 -8.14
N HIS A 65 -1.83 -9.53 -8.55
CA HIS A 65 -2.82 -10.43 -7.96
C HIS A 65 -2.37 -11.90 -8.01
N GLU A 66 -1.79 -12.34 -9.13
CA GLU A 66 -1.26 -13.70 -9.24
C GLU A 66 -0.13 -13.97 -8.25
N ILE A 67 0.75 -12.98 -7.99
CA ILE A 67 1.78 -13.12 -6.95
C ILE A 67 1.14 -13.18 -5.58
N LEU A 68 0.19 -12.28 -5.28
CA LEU A 68 -0.53 -12.25 -4.01
C LEU A 68 -1.22 -13.58 -3.72
N ARG A 69 -1.92 -14.14 -4.72
CA ARG A 69 -2.59 -15.44 -4.62
C ARG A 69 -1.61 -16.57 -4.29
N ARG A 70 -0.47 -16.64 -4.99
CA ARG A 70 0.58 -17.65 -4.73
C ARG A 70 1.18 -17.51 -3.33
N LYS A 71 1.41 -16.27 -2.88
CA LYS A 71 1.96 -15.98 -1.55
C LYS A 71 0.95 -16.31 -0.44
N ALA A 72 -0.32 -16.00 -0.62
CA ALA A 72 -1.38 -16.39 0.29
C ALA A 72 -1.50 -17.93 0.38
N ALA A 73 -1.47 -18.64 -0.75
CA ALA A 73 -1.48 -20.11 -0.80
C ALA A 73 -0.23 -20.73 -0.13
N ALA A 74 0.89 -20.02 -0.10
CA ALA A 74 2.09 -20.41 0.62
C ALA A 74 2.06 -20.10 2.14
N GLY A 75 0.95 -19.50 2.63
CA GLY A 75 0.73 -19.21 4.05
C GLY A 75 1.19 -17.83 4.52
N LEU A 76 1.57 -16.92 3.63
CA LEU A 76 1.90 -15.55 3.99
C LEU A 76 0.64 -14.77 4.39
N ASP A 77 0.78 -13.79 5.29
CA ASP A 77 -0.30 -12.83 5.60
C ASP A 77 -0.44 -11.81 4.47
N VAL A 78 -1.40 -12.04 3.58
CA VAL A 78 -1.68 -11.17 2.42
C VAL A 78 -2.98 -10.43 2.64
N ARG A 79 -2.90 -9.08 2.70
CA ARG A 79 -4.06 -8.21 2.94
C ARG A 79 -4.18 -7.14 1.87
N VAL A 80 -5.41 -6.89 1.42
CA VAL A 80 -5.72 -5.87 0.42
C VAL A 80 -6.88 -4.99 0.87
N ILE A 81 -6.67 -3.68 0.84
CA ILE A 81 -7.70 -2.65 1.00
C ILE A 81 -7.80 -1.87 -0.31
N TYR A 82 -9.01 -1.62 -0.77
CA TYR A 82 -9.24 -0.72 -1.90
C TYR A 82 -10.47 0.16 -1.68
N ASP A 83 -10.47 1.35 -2.26
CA ASP A 83 -11.63 2.25 -2.18
C ASP A 83 -12.72 1.80 -3.16
N ASP A 84 -13.94 1.64 -2.67
CA ASP A 84 -15.05 1.15 -3.48
C ASP A 84 -15.41 2.10 -4.63
N ALA A 85 -15.39 3.43 -4.38
CA ALA A 85 -15.70 4.42 -5.42
C ALA A 85 -14.62 4.50 -6.50
N GLY A 86 -13.35 4.42 -6.10
CA GLY A 86 -12.22 4.40 -7.04
C GLY A 86 -12.23 3.19 -7.96
N CYS A 87 -12.84 2.09 -7.52
CA CYS A 87 -12.87 0.81 -8.24
C CYS A 87 -14.23 0.46 -8.86
N LEU A 88 -15.28 1.28 -8.64
CA LEU A 88 -16.69 0.96 -8.94
C LEU A 88 -16.93 0.49 -10.39
N SER A 89 -16.25 1.10 -11.37
CA SER A 89 -16.37 0.75 -12.79
C SER A 89 -15.25 -0.18 -13.28
N LEU A 90 -14.30 -0.55 -12.43
CA LEU A 90 -13.08 -1.26 -12.82
C LEU A 90 -13.01 -2.68 -12.26
N LEU A 91 -13.75 -2.93 -11.16
CA LEU A 91 -13.78 -4.23 -10.49
C LEU A 91 -15.22 -4.75 -10.37
N PRO A 92 -15.43 -6.08 -10.32
CA PRO A 92 -16.70 -6.69 -9.94
C PRO A 92 -17.13 -6.25 -8.53
N HIS A 93 -18.43 -6.08 -8.29
CA HIS A 93 -18.97 -5.67 -6.97
C HIS A 93 -18.59 -6.61 -5.81
N ASN A 94 -18.35 -7.88 -6.11
CA ASN A 94 -17.94 -8.90 -5.14
C ASN A 94 -16.45 -9.19 -5.16
N TYR A 95 -15.61 -8.28 -5.67
CA TYR A 95 -14.20 -8.54 -5.89
C TYR A 95 -13.43 -8.88 -4.60
N ALA A 96 -13.75 -8.23 -3.48
CA ALA A 96 -13.17 -8.58 -2.19
C ALA A 96 -13.50 -10.04 -1.76
N GLU A 97 -14.69 -10.54 -2.13
CA GLU A 97 -15.07 -11.94 -1.89
C GLU A 97 -14.28 -12.89 -2.79
N MET A 98 -14.06 -12.51 -4.04
CA MET A 98 -13.21 -13.28 -4.96
C MET A 98 -11.77 -13.37 -4.44
N MET A 99 -11.18 -12.26 -4.01
CA MET A 99 -9.84 -12.27 -3.39
C MET A 99 -9.79 -13.15 -2.13
N ARG A 100 -10.84 -13.13 -1.29
CA ARG A 100 -10.90 -14.01 -0.12
C ARG A 100 -10.99 -15.50 -0.50
N ALA A 101 -11.68 -15.83 -1.59
CA ALA A 101 -11.69 -17.19 -2.13
C ALA A 101 -10.30 -17.65 -2.63
N ASP A 102 -9.47 -16.70 -3.07
CA ASP A 102 -8.07 -16.94 -3.43
C ASP A 102 -7.12 -16.97 -2.21
N GLY A 103 -7.65 -16.89 -0.97
CA GLY A 103 -6.87 -16.88 0.27
C GLY A 103 -6.32 -15.50 0.66
N ILE A 104 -6.61 -14.45 -0.09
CA ILE A 104 -6.19 -13.08 0.18
C ILE A 104 -7.22 -12.42 1.10
N ARG A 105 -6.79 -11.89 2.24
CA ARG A 105 -7.68 -11.13 3.15
C ARG A 105 -7.97 -9.77 2.53
N ALA A 106 -9.23 -9.45 2.23
CA ALA A 106 -9.55 -8.24 1.50
C ALA A 106 -10.87 -7.61 1.91
N PHE A 107 -10.96 -6.27 1.83
CA PHE A 107 -12.22 -5.54 1.90
C PHE A 107 -12.19 -4.26 1.04
N SER A 108 -13.38 -3.83 0.58
CA SER A 108 -13.57 -2.52 -0.02
C SER A 108 -13.91 -1.49 1.06
N PHE A 109 -13.17 -0.36 1.05
CA PHE A 109 -13.44 0.74 1.95
C PHE A 109 -14.64 1.56 1.45
N ASN A 110 -15.49 1.96 2.39
CA ASN A 110 -16.64 2.84 2.22
C ASN A 110 -17.50 2.52 0.99
N ARG A 111 -18.16 1.35 1.05
CA ARG A 111 -19.03 0.81 0.00
C ARG A 111 -20.00 1.86 -0.53
N CYS A 112 -20.01 2.04 -1.84
CA CYS A 112 -20.97 2.88 -2.53
C CYS A 112 -22.34 2.22 -2.54
N VAL A 113 -23.24 2.73 -1.71
CA VAL A 113 -24.66 2.35 -1.74
C VAL A 113 -25.47 3.50 -2.37
N PRO A 114 -26.48 3.22 -3.22
CA PRO A 114 -27.26 4.24 -3.89
C PRO A 114 -28.24 4.98 -2.94
N VAL A 115 -27.70 5.53 -1.85
CA VAL A 115 -28.44 6.34 -0.87
C VAL A 115 -27.63 7.63 -0.68
N LEU A 116 -28.31 8.78 -0.71
CA LEU A 116 -27.70 10.08 -0.39
C LEU A 116 -27.19 10.07 1.05
N ASN A 117 -25.90 9.81 1.20
CA ASN A 117 -25.23 9.78 2.48
C ASN A 117 -23.98 10.67 2.45
N LEU A 118 -23.89 11.64 3.36
CA LEU A 118 -22.75 12.55 3.49
C LEU A 118 -21.42 11.83 3.79
N VAL A 119 -21.49 10.63 4.36
CA VAL A 119 -20.33 9.75 4.64
C VAL A 119 -19.67 9.24 3.35
N MET A 120 -20.36 9.28 2.20
CA MET A 120 -19.80 8.84 0.90
C MET A 120 -18.61 9.68 0.42
N ASN A 121 -18.40 10.87 0.98
CA ASN A 121 -17.28 11.74 0.62
C ASN A 121 -15.95 11.35 1.31
N ASN A 122 -15.99 10.51 2.35
CA ASN A 122 -14.78 10.00 2.97
C ASN A 122 -14.21 8.91 2.08
N ARG A 123 -13.07 9.21 1.42
CA ARG A 123 -12.38 8.30 0.51
C ARG A 123 -10.98 8.02 0.99
N ASP A 124 -10.55 6.79 0.78
CA ASP A 124 -9.17 6.39 1.03
C ASP A 124 -8.34 6.58 -0.23
N HIS A 125 -7.59 7.68 -0.27
CA HIS A 125 -6.76 8.03 -1.44
C HIS A 125 -5.30 7.59 -1.30
N ARG A 126 -4.96 6.81 -0.27
CA ARG A 126 -3.61 6.29 -0.05
C ARG A 126 -3.27 5.20 -1.06
N LYS A 127 -1.98 5.09 -1.37
CA LYS A 127 -1.38 4.03 -2.17
C LYS A 127 -0.19 3.53 -1.37
N ILE A 128 -0.36 2.40 -0.74
CA ILE A 128 0.64 1.78 0.14
C ILE A 128 0.78 0.32 -0.28
N MET A 129 2.02 -0.12 -0.50
CA MET A 129 2.33 -1.53 -0.65
C MET A 129 3.50 -1.82 0.28
N VAL A 130 3.31 -2.71 1.24
CA VAL A 130 4.37 -3.08 2.19
C VAL A 130 4.64 -4.56 2.08
N ILE A 131 5.91 -4.93 2.09
CA ILE A 131 6.40 -6.30 1.98
C ILE A 131 7.29 -6.56 3.19
N ASP A 132 6.90 -7.55 3.99
CA ASP A 132 7.62 -8.03 5.19
C ASP A 132 7.95 -6.92 6.22
N GLY A 133 7.26 -5.77 6.17
CA GLY A 133 7.60 -4.60 6.99
C GLY A 133 8.95 -3.95 6.66
N GLN A 134 9.66 -4.43 5.62
CA GLN A 134 11.02 -4.03 5.24
C GLN A 134 11.06 -3.17 3.99
N ILE A 135 10.19 -3.45 3.04
CA ILE A 135 10.10 -2.73 1.76
C ILE A 135 8.71 -2.12 1.67
N ALA A 136 8.63 -0.85 1.29
CA ALA A 136 7.37 -0.22 1.00
C ALA A 136 7.42 0.59 -0.29
N PHE A 137 6.30 0.62 -1.01
CA PHE A 137 6.07 1.50 -2.14
C PHE A 137 4.89 2.43 -1.83
N THR A 138 5.05 3.70 -2.11
CA THR A 138 4.00 4.71 -1.94
C THR A 138 4.14 5.83 -2.98
N GLY A 139 3.13 6.67 -3.14
CA GLY A 139 3.14 7.79 -4.09
C GLY A 139 1.79 8.02 -4.75
N GLY A 140 1.79 8.52 -5.99
CA GLY A 140 0.60 8.79 -6.77
C GLY A 140 0.10 7.61 -7.60
N VAL A 141 0.94 6.61 -7.86
CA VAL A 141 0.67 5.49 -8.77
C VAL A 141 -0.38 4.55 -8.19
N ASN A 142 -1.53 4.43 -8.84
CA ASN A 142 -2.53 3.40 -8.54
C ASN A 142 -2.24 2.10 -9.32
N LEU A 143 -3.00 1.05 -9.04
CA LEU A 143 -2.78 -0.29 -9.58
C LEU A 143 -3.69 -0.56 -10.80
N ALA A 144 -3.45 0.19 -11.89
CA ALA A 144 -4.18 0.05 -13.14
C ALA A 144 -3.27 0.38 -14.34
N ASP A 145 -3.62 -0.16 -15.51
CA ASP A 145 -2.79 -0.15 -16.71
C ASP A 145 -2.49 1.24 -17.28
N GLU A 146 -3.34 2.23 -17.03
CA GLU A 146 -3.07 3.62 -17.40
C GLU A 146 -1.85 4.19 -16.66
N TYR A 147 -1.60 3.80 -15.40
CA TYR A 147 -0.47 4.30 -14.61
C TYR A 147 0.88 3.77 -15.07
N ILE A 148 0.87 2.66 -15.82
CA ILE A 148 2.06 2.10 -16.46
C ILE A 148 2.08 2.33 -17.99
N ASN A 149 1.20 3.19 -18.50
CA ASN A 149 1.06 3.56 -19.90
C ASN A 149 0.84 2.35 -20.86
N LYS A 150 0.20 1.26 -20.37
CA LYS A 150 -0.24 0.14 -21.22
C LYS A 150 -1.50 0.48 -21.99
N ILE A 151 -2.34 1.33 -21.42
CA ILE A 151 -3.51 1.92 -22.09
C ILE A 151 -3.41 3.44 -22.05
N VAL A 152 -3.75 4.08 -23.16
CA VAL A 152 -3.78 5.54 -23.28
C VAL A 152 -5.20 6.03 -23.01
N ARG A 153 -5.44 6.51 -21.78
CA ARG A 153 -6.77 7.02 -21.39
C ARG A 153 -6.90 8.53 -21.63
N PHE A 154 -5.87 9.31 -21.24
CA PHE A 154 -5.85 10.78 -21.32
C PHE A 154 -4.52 11.32 -21.84
N GLY A 155 -3.78 10.54 -22.63
CA GLY A 155 -2.42 10.81 -23.05
C GLY A 155 -1.42 10.03 -22.21
N TYR A 156 -0.13 10.44 -22.29
CA TYR A 156 0.91 9.82 -21.48
C TYR A 156 0.67 10.14 -19.99
N TRP A 157 0.50 9.10 -19.17
CA TRP A 157 0.30 9.26 -17.75
C TRP A 157 1.64 9.36 -17.02
N LYS A 158 1.84 10.49 -16.34
CA LYS A 158 3.04 10.72 -15.55
C LYS A 158 2.63 10.86 -14.08
N ASP A 159 3.00 9.88 -13.30
CA ASP A 159 2.87 9.89 -11.85
C ASP A 159 4.17 9.41 -11.22
N SER A 160 4.42 9.73 -9.97
CA SER A 160 5.66 9.40 -9.31
C SER A 160 5.43 8.55 -8.07
N GLY A 161 6.47 7.84 -7.68
CA GLY A 161 6.46 7.04 -6.48
C GLY A 161 7.80 6.99 -5.77
N VAL A 162 7.79 6.40 -4.59
CA VAL A 162 8.97 6.19 -3.75
C VAL A 162 8.94 4.75 -3.23
N ARG A 163 10.07 4.10 -3.24
CA ARG A 163 10.35 2.88 -2.50
C ARG A 163 11.13 3.24 -1.25
N LEU A 164 10.76 2.64 -0.14
CA LEU A 164 11.46 2.72 1.14
C LEU A 164 11.96 1.33 1.50
N ASP A 165 13.21 1.24 1.92
CA ASP A 165 13.82 0.03 2.45
C ASP A 165 14.31 0.30 3.87
N GLY A 166 13.77 -0.42 4.88
CA GLY A 166 14.12 -0.26 6.28
C GLY A 166 12.97 0.23 7.18
N PRO A 167 13.25 0.82 8.35
CA PRO A 167 12.25 1.18 9.39
C PRO A 167 11.08 2.06 8.91
N GLY A 168 11.28 2.91 7.90
CA GLY A 168 10.19 3.71 7.32
C GLY A 168 9.11 2.85 6.65
N ALA A 169 9.46 1.66 6.14
CA ALA A 169 8.48 0.72 5.60
C ALA A 169 7.59 0.14 6.70
N ALA A 170 8.15 -0.16 7.88
CA ALA A 170 7.37 -0.62 9.03
C ALA A 170 6.37 0.44 9.51
N SER A 171 6.71 1.73 9.43
CA SER A 171 5.77 2.81 9.74
C SER A 171 4.57 2.83 8.80
N LEU A 172 4.78 2.57 7.49
CA LEU A 172 3.68 2.43 6.52
C LEU A 172 2.85 1.16 6.79
N ALA A 173 3.48 0.05 7.22
CA ALA A 173 2.76 -1.13 7.67
C ALA A 173 1.83 -0.81 8.86
N ASN A 174 2.31 -0.04 9.83
CA ASN A 174 1.50 0.37 10.99
C ASN A 174 0.31 1.26 10.58
N ILE A 175 0.47 2.16 9.60
CA ILE A 175 -0.64 2.94 9.04
C ILE A 175 -1.69 2.00 8.43
N PHE A 176 -1.28 1.07 7.59
CA PHE A 176 -2.16 0.07 6.99
C PHE A 176 -2.89 -0.76 8.05
N LEU A 177 -2.16 -1.31 9.03
CA LEU A 177 -2.72 -2.16 10.08
C LEU A 177 -3.66 -1.41 11.00
N THR A 178 -3.40 -0.14 11.30
CA THR A 178 -4.31 0.73 12.06
C THR A 178 -5.64 0.87 11.33
N PHE A 179 -5.60 1.07 10.01
CA PHE A 179 -6.80 1.17 9.19
C PHE A 179 -7.52 -0.17 9.05
N TRP A 180 -6.77 -1.27 8.93
CA TRP A 180 -7.31 -2.63 8.97
C TRP A 180 -8.05 -2.92 10.27
N LYS A 181 -7.44 -2.58 11.42
CA LYS A 181 -8.03 -2.80 12.75
C LYS A 181 -9.30 -1.97 12.97
N ALA A 182 -9.40 -0.79 12.38
CA ALA A 182 -10.64 -0.01 12.42
C ALA A 182 -11.83 -0.75 11.78
N LYS A 183 -11.57 -1.62 10.79
CA LYS A 183 -12.58 -2.47 10.15
C LYS A 183 -12.82 -3.77 10.91
N TYR A 184 -11.80 -4.34 11.52
CA TYR A 184 -11.82 -5.62 12.23
C TYR A 184 -11.25 -5.46 13.66
N PRO A 185 -12.00 -4.79 14.58
CA PRO A 185 -11.48 -4.43 15.91
C PRO A 185 -11.17 -5.65 16.80
N ASP A 186 -11.89 -6.75 16.58
CA ASP A 186 -11.73 -7.99 17.36
C ASP A 186 -10.63 -8.91 16.83
N GLU A 187 -10.00 -8.54 15.70
CA GLU A 187 -8.91 -9.31 15.14
C GLU A 187 -7.63 -9.07 15.95
N ASP A 188 -7.06 -10.14 16.48
CA ASP A 188 -5.75 -10.09 17.10
C ASP A 188 -4.66 -9.97 16.01
N LEU A 189 -4.17 -8.75 15.84
CA LEU A 189 -3.10 -8.47 14.86
C LEU A 189 -1.74 -9.02 15.34
N ASP A 190 -1.55 -9.20 16.65
CA ASP A 190 -0.32 -9.71 17.22
C ASP A 190 -0.19 -11.23 17.00
N ALA A 191 -1.31 -11.95 16.91
CA ALA A 191 -1.32 -13.40 16.66
C ALA A 191 -1.02 -13.82 15.20
N GLY A 192 -0.94 -12.87 14.26
CA GLY A 192 -0.72 -13.15 12.83
C GLY A 192 0.21 -12.18 12.11
N CYS A 193 0.69 -11.17 12.80
CA CYS A 193 1.57 -10.13 12.27
C CYS A 193 2.96 -10.21 12.91
N ASP A 194 3.64 -11.35 12.81
CA ASP A 194 5.07 -11.43 13.06
C ASP A 194 5.83 -10.68 11.97
N LEU A 195 5.64 -9.34 11.95
CA LEU A 195 6.51 -8.52 11.12
C LEU A 195 7.92 -8.62 11.69
N PRO A 196 8.91 -9.08 10.92
CA PRO A 196 10.27 -9.07 11.38
C PRO A 196 10.68 -7.63 11.73
N ALA A 197 11.49 -7.49 12.77
CA ALA A 197 12.03 -6.17 13.12
C ALA A 197 12.71 -5.57 11.89
N ALA A 198 12.32 -4.34 11.53
CA ALA A 198 12.88 -3.69 10.36
C ALA A 198 14.39 -3.50 10.51
N VAL A 199 15.13 -4.00 9.54
CA VAL A 199 16.59 -3.91 9.52
C VAL A 199 16.99 -2.54 8.99
N PRO A 200 17.71 -1.71 9.78
CA PRO A 200 18.20 -0.42 9.30
C PRO A 200 19.19 -0.58 8.14
N VAL A 201 19.10 0.33 7.18
CA VAL A 201 20.04 0.47 6.06
C VAL A 201 21.00 1.62 6.39
N GLU A 202 22.27 1.51 6.00
CA GLU A 202 23.23 2.58 6.18
C GLU A 202 22.90 3.75 5.22
N THR A 203 22.39 4.85 5.78
CA THR A 203 21.94 6.02 5.03
C THR A 203 21.72 7.22 5.96
N ASP A 204 21.92 8.43 5.45
CA ASP A 204 21.59 9.68 6.13
C ASP A 204 20.12 10.11 5.95
N CYS A 205 19.32 9.33 5.23
CA CYS A 205 17.94 9.65 4.95
C CYS A 205 17.07 9.51 6.19
N LEU A 206 16.20 10.49 6.42
CA LEU A 206 15.16 10.48 7.44
C LEU A 206 13.80 10.41 6.76
N VAL A 207 12.96 9.50 7.20
CA VAL A 207 11.61 9.29 6.67
C VAL A 207 10.60 9.40 7.79
N GLN A 208 9.55 10.17 7.55
CA GLN A 208 8.38 10.23 8.42
C GLN A 208 7.12 10.11 7.55
N PRO A 209 6.42 8.97 7.56
CA PRO A 209 5.12 8.87 6.93
C PRO A 209 4.10 9.76 7.66
N LEU A 210 3.27 10.45 6.88
CA LEU A 210 2.14 11.25 7.36
C LEU A 210 0.86 10.65 6.78
N SER A 211 -0.18 10.51 7.59
CA SER A 211 -1.50 9.96 7.21
C SER A 211 -2.63 10.90 7.62
#